data_0c3b9690be7a486f3cd04ca0ee686353
#
_entry.id   0c3b9690be7a486f3cd04ca0ee686353
#
_cell.length_a   1.000
_cell.length_b   1.000
_cell.length_c   1.000
_cell.angle_alpha   90.00
_cell.angle_beta   90.00
_cell.angle_gamma   90.00
#
_symmetry.space_group_name_H-M   'P 1'
#
loop_
_entity.id
_entity.type
_entity.pdbx_description
1 polymer ?
#
loop_
_entity_poly.entity_id
_entity_poly.type
_entity_poly.pdbx_seq_one_letter_code
_entity_poly.pdbx_strand_id
1 'polypeptide(L)'
;MNKNPLLAVTLLLAGALLATTPPVAAQTAAKAPTSCAPQGDLHFVCNLISVEDFLPVDGGRWIVGGSYVEKSVGLYLIDTRTKTAKPVALSLAAQPDPLYAGCAAPDLKNLQTHGLDVKQTKGQTTVYAINHGGRESVEIFRLHPAMDTAEWIGCALPPEGVTSNSIAALPDGGFILTKFLDSRDKEGFQHILAGQVTGTVYRWTSGKGFNEVPGTRLSGDNGILASADGRWLYVNAYGSHEIYRLPLSGNGERSSAKVDFSPDNLRWAPDGSIFVTGQFITPQTLNSLHGWATARLDPKTMTTTPVVKEAGLKVFDDATSTVQVGKTLWFGTFRGDRMAYMPLPSP
;
A
#
# COMPACT_ATOMS: atom_id res chain seq x y z
N MET A 1 -74.72 -54.83 35.26
CA MET A 1 -75.70 -53.77 35.27
C MET A 1 -75.21 -52.69 36.22
N ASN A 2 -74.63 -51.61 35.73
CA ASN A 2 -74.58 -50.33 36.42
C ASN A 2 -74.06 -49.28 35.43
N LYS A 3 -74.88 -48.34 35.15
CA LYS A 3 -74.59 -47.18 34.25
C LYS A 3 -73.98 -46.07 35.10
N ASN A 4 -72.87 -45.52 34.70
CA ASN A 4 -72.34 -44.24 35.23
C ASN A 4 -72.41 -43.20 34.16
N PRO A 5 -72.90 -42.00 34.47
CA PRO A 5 -72.99 -40.88 33.50
C PRO A 5 -71.65 -40.10 33.41
N LEU A 6 -71.26 -39.70 32.19
CA LEU A 6 -70.16 -38.81 31.92
C LEU A 6 -70.51 -37.38 32.33
N LEU A 7 -69.70 -36.76 33.17
CA LEU A 7 -69.66 -35.30 33.37
C LEU A 7 -68.77 -34.70 32.29
N ALA A 8 -69.35 -33.77 31.47
CA ALA A 8 -68.62 -32.97 30.55
C ALA A 8 -68.05 -31.75 31.29
N VAL A 9 -66.73 -31.58 31.29
CA VAL A 9 -66.05 -30.40 31.79
C VAL A 9 -65.68 -29.57 30.59
N THR A 10 -66.30 -28.39 30.49
CA THR A 10 -66.03 -27.38 29.46
C THR A 10 -64.82 -26.59 29.89
N LEU A 11 -63.66 -26.71 29.16
CA LEU A 11 -62.47 -25.91 29.36
C LEU A 11 -62.58 -24.62 28.48
N LEU A 12 -62.68 -23.50 29.13
CA LEU A 12 -62.54 -22.17 28.51
C LEU A 12 -61.03 -21.93 28.28
N LEU A 13 -60.58 -21.91 27.01
CA LEU A 13 -59.26 -21.44 26.61
C LEU A 13 -59.29 -19.94 26.51
N ALA A 14 -58.65 -19.26 27.45
CA ALA A 14 -58.30 -17.83 27.31
C ALA A 14 -57.07 -17.69 26.41
N GLY A 15 -57.27 -17.22 25.18
CA GLY A 15 -56.19 -16.92 24.25
C GLY A 15 -55.44 -15.64 24.66
N ALA A 16 -54.21 -15.78 25.13
CA ALA A 16 -53.29 -14.64 25.30
C ALA A 16 -52.65 -14.28 23.95
N LEU A 17 -53.04 -13.14 23.39
CA LEU A 17 -52.30 -12.54 22.23
C LEU A 17 -50.94 -12.03 22.71
N LEU A 18 -49.91 -12.78 22.40
CA LEU A 18 -48.54 -12.32 22.49
C LEU A 18 -48.25 -11.37 21.31
N ALA A 19 -48.24 -10.05 21.59
CA ALA A 19 -47.77 -9.07 20.65
C ALA A 19 -46.26 -9.23 20.46
N THR A 20 -45.83 -9.78 19.32
CA THR A 20 -44.43 -9.83 18.93
C THR A 20 -44.00 -8.43 18.44
N THR A 21 -43.24 -7.70 19.26
CA THR A 21 -42.53 -6.49 18.81
C THR A 21 -41.47 -6.92 17.80
N PRO A 22 -41.38 -6.26 16.62
CA PRO A 22 -40.32 -6.55 15.66
C PRO A 22 -38.96 -6.18 16.29
N PRO A 23 -37.87 -6.92 15.99
CA PRO A 23 -36.55 -6.57 16.47
C PRO A 23 -36.17 -5.20 15.90
N VAL A 24 -35.85 -4.26 16.79
CA VAL A 24 -35.22 -3.00 16.43
C VAL A 24 -33.87 -3.35 15.79
N ALA A 25 -33.77 -3.18 14.48
CA ALA A 25 -32.50 -3.28 13.78
C ALA A 25 -31.54 -2.28 14.43
N ALA A 26 -30.48 -2.77 15.03
CA ALA A 26 -29.39 -1.96 15.52
C ALA A 26 -28.81 -1.22 14.31
N GLN A 27 -29.17 0.06 14.16
CA GLN A 27 -28.47 0.96 13.25
C GLN A 27 -27.03 1.04 13.76
N THR A 28 -26.10 0.41 13.04
CA THR A 28 -24.68 0.68 13.20
C THR A 28 -24.50 2.18 12.99
N ALA A 29 -24.30 2.91 14.09
CA ALA A 29 -24.00 4.33 14.04
C ALA A 29 -22.82 4.54 13.09
N ALA A 30 -23.04 5.24 11.99
CA ALA A 30 -21.96 5.65 11.09
C ALA A 30 -20.94 6.39 11.96
N LYS A 31 -19.69 5.90 11.93
CA LYS A 31 -18.57 6.52 12.67
C LYS A 31 -18.52 7.99 12.27
N ALA A 32 -18.66 8.90 13.24
CA ALA A 32 -18.60 10.34 12.97
C ALA A 32 -17.31 10.63 12.18
N PRO A 33 -17.35 11.49 11.15
CA PRO A 33 -16.16 11.81 10.36
C PRO A 33 -15.09 12.35 11.31
N THR A 34 -13.90 11.75 11.25
CA THR A 34 -12.76 12.20 12.03
C THR A 34 -12.36 13.59 11.57
N SER A 35 -12.12 14.51 12.52
CA SER A 35 -11.71 15.88 12.22
C SER A 35 -10.50 15.90 11.29
N CYS A 36 -10.54 16.71 10.22
CA CYS A 36 -9.40 16.95 9.33
C CYS A 36 -8.53 18.14 9.78
N ALA A 37 -8.74 18.62 11.00
CA ALA A 37 -7.95 19.72 11.57
C ALA A 37 -6.49 19.29 11.78
N PRO A 38 -5.53 20.19 11.60
CA PRO A 38 -4.12 19.93 11.88
C PRO A 38 -3.88 19.48 13.32
N GLN A 39 -2.84 18.67 13.50
CA GLN A 39 -2.34 18.26 14.82
C GLN A 39 -0.83 18.48 14.89
N GLY A 40 -0.39 19.44 15.71
CA GLY A 40 0.98 19.91 15.68
C GLY A 40 1.35 20.45 14.30
N ASP A 41 2.47 20.02 13.76
CA ASP A 41 2.93 20.39 12.42
C ASP A 41 2.30 19.54 11.30
N LEU A 42 1.55 18.49 11.65
CA LEU A 42 0.89 17.63 10.68
C LEU A 42 -0.44 18.24 10.22
N HIS A 43 -0.56 18.44 8.94
CA HIS A 43 -1.77 18.79 8.22
C HIS A 43 -2.27 17.56 7.44
N PHE A 44 -3.55 17.56 7.05
CA PHE A 44 -4.16 16.37 6.44
C PHE A 44 -4.90 16.66 5.15
N VAL A 45 -4.90 15.66 4.27
CA VAL A 45 -5.85 15.50 3.16
C VAL A 45 -6.70 14.30 3.51
N CYS A 46 -7.99 14.52 3.75
CA CYS A 46 -8.92 13.54 4.27
C CYS A 46 -9.87 12.98 3.21
N ASN A 47 -10.74 12.04 3.62
CA ASN A 47 -11.69 11.32 2.77
C ASN A 47 -10.98 10.43 1.73
N LEU A 48 -9.89 9.83 2.13
CA LEU A 48 -9.13 8.85 1.39
C LEU A 48 -9.38 7.44 1.96
N ILE A 49 -8.89 6.43 1.29
CA ILE A 49 -8.92 5.04 1.77
C ILE A 49 -7.50 4.49 1.68
N SER A 50 -6.82 4.44 2.82
CA SER A 50 -5.51 3.78 2.99
C SER A 50 -4.55 4.02 1.83
N VAL A 51 -4.12 5.27 1.65
CA VAL A 51 -3.11 5.62 0.64
C VAL A 51 -1.75 5.23 1.19
N GLU A 52 -1.38 3.98 0.93
CA GLU A 52 -0.19 3.35 1.46
C GLU A 52 1.05 3.84 0.70
N ASP A 53 0.98 3.81 -0.62
CA ASP A 53 2.08 4.19 -1.48
C ASP A 53 1.66 5.22 -2.52
N PHE A 54 2.59 6.13 -2.87
CA PHE A 54 2.28 7.26 -3.73
C PHE A 54 3.55 7.92 -4.27
N LEU A 55 3.41 8.60 -5.41
CA LEU A 55 4.52 9.31 -6.06
C LEU A 55 4.06 10.64 -6.66
N PRO A 56 4.96 11.65 -6.68
CA PRO A 56 4.69 12.90 -7.39
C PRO A 56 4.76 12.67 -8.90
N VAL A 57 3.82 13.31 -9.60
CA VAL A 57 3.77 13.35 -11.07
C VAL A 57 3.61 14.78 -11.56
N ASP A 58 3.87 15.01 -12.85
CA ASP A 58 3.76 16.32 -13.48
C ASP A 58 4.55 17.41 -12.70
N GLY A 59 5.84 17.14 -12.46
CA GLY A 59 6.72 18.06 -11.74
C GLY A 59 6.30 18.33 -10.28
N GLY A 60 5.55 17.40 -9.67
CA GLY A 60 5.01 17.55 -8.31
C GLY A 60 3.73 18.37 -8.24
N ARG A 61 3.12 18.71 -9.39
CA ARG A 61 1.78 19.32 -9.40
C ARG A 61 0.73 18.42 -8.80
N TRP A 62 0.88 17.11 -9.03
CA TRP A 62 0.01 16.06 -8.54
C TRP A 62 0.80 14.98 -7.81
N ILE A 63 0.11 14.26 -6.95
CA ILE A 63 0.55 12.98 -6.40
C ILE A 63 -0.46 11.93 -6.84
N VAL A 64 0.01 10.82 -7.42
CA VAL A 64 -0.79 9.63 -7.62
C VAL A 64 -0.56 8.68 -6.45
N GLY A 65 -1.64 8.15 -5.87
CA GLY A 65 -1.58 7.23 -4.73
C GLY A 65 -2.47 6.01 -4.91
N GLY A 66 -2.09 4.91 -4.30
CA GLY A 66 -2.87 3.69 -4.24
C GLY A 66 -4.02 3.77 -3.23
N SER A 67 -4.83 2.72 -3.20
CA SER A 67 -5.90 2.52 -2.22
C SER A 67 -5.91 1.04 -1.85
N TYR A 68 -5.34 0.71 -0.70
CA TYR A 68 -4.84 -0.63 -0.37
C TYR A 68 -5.89 -1.62 0.15
N VAL A 69 -7.02 -1.19 0.68
CA VAL A 69 -7.98 -2.05 1.37
C VAL A 69 -9.23 -2.34 0.55
N GLU A 70 -10.07 -3.27 1.03
CA GLU A 70 -11.40 -3.55 0.47
C GLU A 70 -12.23 -2.27 0.27
N LYS A 71 -13.04 -2.24 -0.78
CA LYS A 71 -13.82 -1.07 -1.22
C LYS A 71 -12.95 0.10 -1.69
N SER A 72 -11.73 -0.21 -2.08
CA SER A 72 -10.79 0.71 -2.71
C SER A 72 -11.39 1.34 -3.97
N VAL A 73 -10.88 2.52 -4.30
CA VAL A 73 -11.19 3.21 -5.57
C VAL A 73 -10.12 2.96 -6.64
N GLY A 74 -9.15 2.10 -6.34
CA GLY A 74 -7.99 1.83 -7.17
C GLY A 74 -6.93 2.92 -7.01
N LEU A 75 -7.09 4.07 -7.62
CA LEU A 75 -6.10 5.15 -7.59
C LEU A 75 -6.73 6.47 -7.14
N TYR A 76 -5.95 7.28 -6.45
CA TYR A 76 -6.22 8.68 -6.14
C TYR A 76 -5.30 9.61 -6.90
N LEU A 77 -5.80 10.80 -7.21
CA LEU A 77 -5.01 11.94 -7.64
C LEU A 77 -5.16 13.05 -6.59
N ILE A 78 -4.04 13.46 -6.00
CA ILE A 78 -3.96 14.47 -4.95
C ILE A 78 -3.36 15.74 -5.54
N ASP A 79 -4.07 16.85 -5.44
CA ASP A 79 -3.61 18.18 -5.82
C ASP A 79 -2.70 18.75 -4.72
N THR A 80 -1.42 18.92 -5.04
CA THR A 80 -0.43 19.39 -4.07
C THR A 80 -0.57 20.86 -3.71
N ARG A 81 -1.30 21.67 -4.51
CA ARG A 81 -1.54 23.10 -4.26
C ARG A 81 -2.79 23.31 -3.41
N THR A 82 -3.92 22.71 -3.81
CA THR A 82 -5.19 22.87 -3.10
C THR A 82 -5.36 21.95 -1.90
N LYS A 83 -4.48 20.92 -1.75
CA LYS A 83 -4.54 19.91 -0.68
C LYS A 83 -5.86 19.13 -0.70
N THR A 84 -6.33 18.82 -1.90
CA THR A 84 -7.54 18.04 -2.14
C THR A 84 -7.21 16.78 -2.91
N ALA A 85 -8.03 15.76 -2.76
CA ALA A 85 -7.88 14.49 -3.44
C ALA A 85 -9.17 14.06 -4.10
N LYS A 86 -9.06 13.27 -5.16
CA LYS A 86 -10.18 12.65 -5.85
C LYS A 86 -9.80 11.28 -6.40
N PRO A 87 -10.75 10.34 -6.50
CA PRO A 87 -10.55 9.11 -7.21
C PRO A 87 -10.21 9.37 -8.68
N VAL A 88 -9.31 8.56 -9.25
CA VAL A 88 -9.02 8.55 -10.67
C VAL A 88 -10.10 7.74 -11.39
N ALA A 89 -10.69 8.29 -12.44
CA ALA A 89 -11.63 7.55 -13.28
C ALA A 89 -10.85 6.54 -14.15
N LEU A 90 -11.08 5.25 -13.87
CA LEU A 90 -10.36 4.14 -14.54
C LEU A 90 -11.18 3.63 -15.74
N SER A 91 -10.49 3.33 -16.83
CA SER A 91 -11.05 2.71 -18.03
C SER A 91 -10.11 1.64 -18.58
N LEU A 92 -10.62 0.80 -19.46
CA LEU A 92 -9.80 -0.15 -20.23
C LEU A 92 -9.37 0.49 -21.55
N ALA A 93 -8.12 0.32 -21.95
CA ALA A 93 -7.67 0.67 -23.28
C ALA A 93 -8.42 -0.18 -24.33
N ALA A 94 -8.65 0.38 -25.52
CA ALA A 94 -9.25 -0.35 -26.64
C ALA A 94 -8.42 -1.59 -27.00
N GLN A 95 -7.11 -1.50 -26.84
CA GLN A 95 -6.17 -2.62 -26.94
C GLN A 95 -5.07 -2.47 -25.89
N PRO A 96 -4.68 -3.54 -25.18
CA PRO A 96 -3.54 -3.52 -24.29
C PRO A 96 -2.25 -3.14 -25.02
N ASP A 97 -1.31 -2.53 -24.30
CA ASP A 97 0.03 -2.31 -24.81
C ASP A 97 0.72 -3.67 -25.06
N PRO A 98 1.27 -3.92 -26.25
CA PRO A 98 1.92 -5.21 -26.56
C PRO A 98 3.01 -5.62 -25.57
N LEU A 99 3.64 -4.65 -24.90
CA LEU A 99 4.64 -4.90 -23.88
C LEU A 99 4.04 -5.60 -22.64
N TYR A 100 2.75 -5.34 -22.32
CA TYR A 100 2.08 -5.80 -21.09
C TYR A 100 0.82 -6.65 -21.36
N ALA A 101 0.64 -7.13 -22.58
CA ALA A 101 -0.58 -7.85 -23.00
C ALA A 101 -0.66 -9.31 -22.50
N GLY A 102 0.12 -9.68 -21.46
CA GLY A 102 0.26 -11.08 -21.00
C GLY A 102 -0.88 -11.62 -20.13
N CYS A 103 -1.91 -10.85 -19.84
CA CYS A 103 -3.02 -11.25 -18.95
C CYS A 103 -4.33 -10.53 -19.28
N ALA A 104 -5.46 -11.12 -18.83
CA ALA A 104 -6.77 -10.52 -19.02
C ALA A 104 -6.93 -9.24 -18.16
N ALA A 105 -7.80 -8.33 -18.60
CA ALA A 105 -8.15 -7.14 -17.84
C ALA A 105 -8.72 -7.50 -16.45
N PRO A 106 -8.42 -6.69 -15.39
CA PRO A 106 -9.00 -6.88 -14.08
C PRO A 106 -10.44 -6.36 -14.03
N ASP A 107 -11.16 -6.72 -12.97
CA ASP A 107 -12.34 -5.96 -12.57
C ASP A 107 -11.89 -4.64 -11.94
N LEU A 108 -12.01 -3.54 -12.68
CA LEU A 108 -11.60 -2.21 -12.23
C LEU A 108 -12.32 -1.72 -10.95
N LYS A 109 -13.47 -2.33 -10.61
CA LYS A 109 -14.23 -2.00 -9.39
C LYS A 109 -13.73 -2.74 -8.15
N ASN A 110 -12.86 -3.73 -8.34
CA ASN A 110 -12.33 -4.57 -7.28
C ASN A 110 -10.81 -4.44 -7.10
N LEU A 111 -10.23 -3.35 -7.58
CA LEU A 111 -8.81 -3.09 -7.41
C LEU A 111 -8.50 -2.72 -5.97
N GLN A 112 -7.41 -3.28 -5.44
CA GLN A 112 -6.81 -2.94 -4.14
C GLN A 112 -5.33 -2.67 -4.40
N THR A 113 -5.02 -1.42 -4.78
CA THR A 113 -3.67 -1.06 -5.20
C THR A 113 -2.79 -0.75 -4.00
N HIS A 114 -1.64 -1.40 -3.95
CA HIS A 114 -0.65 -1.33 -2.87
C HIS A 114 0.57 -0.53 -3.32
N GLY A 115 1.72 -1.20 -3.49
CA GLY A 115 2.95 -0.56 -3.96
C GLY A 115 2.81 0.02 -5.36
N LEU A 116 3.33 1.21 -5.56
CA LEU A 116 3.27 1.92 -6.85
C LEU A 116 4.67 2.33 -7.33
N ASP A 117 4.82 2.41 -8.64
CA ASP A 117 5.86 3.22 -9.25
C ASP A 117 5.36 3.93 -10.51
N VAL A 118 6.04 4.99 -10.90
CA VAL A 118 5.68 5.77 -12.08
C VAL A 118 6.88 5.96 -13.01
N LYS A 119 6.65 5.74 -14.29
CA LYS A 119 7.59 6.09 -15.34
C LYS A 119 7.06 7.29 -16.13
N GLN A 120 7.74 8.41 -16.02
CA GLN A 120 7.41 9.61 -16.76
C GLN A 120 8.35 9.75 -17.96
N THR A 121 7.78 9.76 -19.14
CA THR A 121 8.45 10.06 -20.38
C THR A 121 7.81 11.29 -21.01
N LYS A 122 8.42 11.88 -22.04
CA LYS A 122 7.87 13.08 -22.67
C LYS A 122 6.41 12.87 -23.11
N GLY A 123 5.48 13.53 -22.42
CA GLY A 123 4.04 13.51 -22.72
C GLY A 123 3.26 12.28 -22.22
N GLN A 124 3.89 11.37 -21.47
CA GLN A 124 3.22 10.18 -20.96
C GLN A 124 3.66 9.84 -19.53
N THR A 125 2.67 9.53 -18.68
CA THR A 125 2.88 8.97 -17.33
C THR A 125 2.31 7.57 -17.28
N THR A 126 3.16 6.58 -17.04
CA THR A 126 2.78 5.18 -16.83
C THR A 126 2.85 4.87 -15.34
N VAL A 127 1.77 4.33 -14.77
CA VAL A 127 1.70 3.88 -13.39
C VAL A 127 1.75 2.36 -13.38
N TYR A 128 2.63 1.79 -12.58
CA TYR A 128 2.70 0.39 -12.24
C TYR A 128 2.13 0.23 -10.85
N ALA A 129 1.12 -0.59 -10.68
CA ALA A 129 0.43 -0.77 -9.41
C ALA A 129 0.33 -2.24 -9.05
N ILE A 130 0.83 -2.63 -7.88
CA ILE A 130 0.52 -3.93 -7.29
C ILE A 130 -0.96 -3.93 -6.93
N ASN A 131 -1.65 -5.00 -7.24
CA ASN A 131 -3.06 -5.19 -6.94
C ASN A 131 -3.28 -6.52 -6.23
N HIS A 132 -4.05 -6.46 -5.12
CA HIS A 132 -4.49 -7.64 -4.36
C HIS A 132 -5.99 -7.93 -4.55
N GLY A 133 -6.72 -7.02 -5.18
CA GLY A 133 -8.16 -7.15 -5.38
C GLY A 133 -8.52 -8.14 -6.50
N GLY A 134 -9.24 -9.21 -6.17
CA GLY A 134 -9.64 -10.26 -7.10
C GLY A 134 -8.52 -11.18 -7.55
N ARG A 135 -7.29 -10.69 -7.63
CA ARG A 135 -6.08 -11.46 -7.96
C ARG A 135 -4.82 -10.72 -7.50
N GLU A 136 -3.76 -11.46 -7.28
CA GLU A 136 -2.41 -10.90 -7.14
C GLU A 136 -1.87 -10.55 -8.52
N SER A 137 -1.53 -9.29 -8.77
CA SER A 137 -1.08 -8.82 -10.08
C SER A 137 -0.32 -7.51 -10.00
N VAL A 138 0.41 -7.20 -11.07
CA VAL A 138 0.84 -5.84 -11.39
C VAL A 138 -0.07 -5.33 -12.49
N GLU A 139 -0.81 -4.27 -12.23
CA GLU A 139 -1.68 -3.60 -13.19
C GLU A 139 -0.99 -2.33 -13.70
N ILE A 140 -1.02 -2.11 -15.01
CA ILE A 140 -0.31 -1.00 -15.64
C ILE A 140 -1.32 -0.04 -16.26
N PHE A 141 -1.16 1.25 -15.92
CA PHE A 141 -2.06 2.31 -16.36
C PHE A 141 -1.32 3.43 -17.08
N ARG A 142 -1.96 4.02 -18.07
CA ARG A 142 -1.60 5.32 -18.62
C ARG A 142 -2.40 6.39 -17.91
N LEU A 143 -1.72 7.21 -17.11
CA LEU A 143 -2.34 8.27 -16.29
C LEU A 143 -2.40 9.58 -17.09
N HIS A 144 -3.55 10.25 -17.01
CA HIS A 144 -3.80 11.59 -17.56
C HIS A 144 -4.18 12.55 -16.42
N PRO A 145 -3.17 13.13 -15.70
CA PRO A 145 -3.44 13.88 -14.47
C PRO A 145 -4.35 15.08 -14.67
N ALA A 146 -4.24 15.79 -15.80
CA ALA A 146 -5.07 16.95 -16.10
C ALA A 146 -6.55 16.61 -16.34
N MET A 147 -6.87 15.35 -16.63
CA MET A 147 -8.24 14.88 -16.88
C MET A 147 -8.77 14.00 -15.74
N ASP A 148 -7.98 13.73 -14.72
CA ASP A 148 -8.28 12.82 -13.61
C ASP A 148 -8.66 11.41 -14.05
N THR A 149 -8.05 10.93 -15.15
CA THR A 149 -8.35 9.62 -15.73
C THR A 149 -7.09 8.78 -15.85
N ALA A 150 -7.27 7.45 -15.81
CA ALA A 150 -6.24 6.52 -16.19
C ALA A 150 -6.82 5.37 -17.01
N GLU A 151 -6.09 4.97 -18.02
CA GLU A 151 -6.44 3.90 -18.91
C GLU A 151 -5.58 2.67 -18.60
N TRP A 152 -6.21 1.56 -18.24
CA TRP A 152 -5.49 0.29 -18.06
C TRP A 152 -4.96 -0.19 -19.42
N ILE A 153 -3.65 -0.46 -19.48
CA ILE A 153 -2.95 -0.82 -20.71
C ILE A 153 -2.33 -2.23 -20.65
N GLY A 154 -2.44 -2.93 -19.53
CA GLY A 154 -1.95 -4.30 -19.42
C GLY A 154 -1.61 -4.70 -17.99
N CYS A 155 -1.10 -5.90 -17.87
CA CYS A 155 -0.75 -6.48 -16.56
C CYS A 155 0.34 -7.55 -16.64
N ALA A 156 0.85 -7.95 -15.45
CA ALA A 156 1.70 -9.10 -15.27
C ALA A 156 1.27 -9.86 -14.00
N LEU A 157 1.27 -11.21 -14.07
CA LEU A 157 0.88 -12.06 -12.95
C LEU A 157 2.12 -12.62 -12.28
N PRO A 158 2.38 -12.29 -10.98
CA PRO A 158 3.47 -12.88 -10.21
C PRO A 158 3.33 -14.41 -10.08
N PRO A 159 4.41 -15.13 -9.75
CA PRO A 159 4.33 -16.55 -9.45
C PRO A 159 3.35 -16.85 -8.30
N GLU A 160 2.77 -18.05 -8.31
CA GLU A 160 1.87 -18.51 -7.25
C GLU A 160 2.53 -18.45 -5.87
N GLY A 161 1.78 -18.00 -4.86
CA GLY A 161 2.26 -17.85 -3.50
C GLY A 161 3.02 -16.55 -3.23
N VAL A 162 3.24 -15.70 -4.23
CA VAL A 162 3.82 -14.38 -4.00
C VAL A 162 2.76 -13.47 -3.41
N THR A 163 3.03 -12.87 -2.26
CA THR A 163 2.35 -11.66 -1.78
C THR A 163 3.29 -10.49 -2.08
N SER A 164 2.95 -9.71 -3.09
CA SER A 164 3.77 -8.59 -3.53
C SER A 164 3.62 -7.40 -2.57
N ASN A 165 4.64 -6.56 -2.45
CA ASN A 165 4.54 -5.37 -1.61
C ASN A 165 4.89 -4.10 -2.39
N SER A 166 6.08 -4.02 -2.96
CA SER A 166 6.56 -2.81 -3.64
C SER A 166 7.11 -3.12 -5.03
N ILE A 167 7.14 -2.10 -5.89
CA ILE A 167 7.53 -2.23 -7.30
C ILE A 167 8.41 -1.05 -7.69
N ALA A 168 9.39 -1.29 -8.60
CA ALA A 168 10.15 -0.24 -9.25
C ALA A 168 10.30 -0.51 -10.74
N ALA A 169 9.94 0.48 -11.56
CA ALA A 169 10.07 0.42 -13.00
C ALA A 169 11.55 0.48 -13.43
N LEU A 170 11.90 -0.26 -14.47
CA LEU A 170 13.25 -0.28 -15.04
C LEU A 170 13.33 0.50 -16.35
N PRO A 171 14.54 0.99 -16.72
CA PRO A 171 14.73 1.73 -17.97
C PRO A 171 14.32 0.93 -19.21
N ASP A 172 14.50 -0.40 -19.21
CA ASP A 172 14.20 -1.29 -20.33
C ASP A 172 12.70 -1.58 -20.56
N GLY A 173 11.83 -0.99 -19.74
CA GLY A 173 10.38 -1.22 -19.78
C GLY A 173 9.91 -2.40 -18.93
N GLY A 174 10.83 -3.18 -18.34
CA GLY A 174 10.52 -4.13 -17.29
C GLY A 174 10.37 -3.45 -15.93
N PHE A 175 10.22 -4.24 -14.89
CA PHE A 175 10.17 -3.80 -13.50
C PHE A 175 10.70 -4.86 -12.55
N ILE A 176 10.96 -4.45 -11.33
CA ILE A 176 11.27 -5.33 -10.20
C ILE A 176 10.15 -5.25 -9.18
N LEU A 177 9.91 -6.34 -8.48
CA LEU A 177 8.82 -6.55 -7.55
C LEU A 177 9.36 -7.24 -6.30
N THR A 178 9.00 -6.78 -5.11
CA THR A 178 9.28 -7.52 -3.87
C THR A 178 8.19 -8.53 -3.56
N LYS A 179 8.58 -9.76 -3.21
CA LYS A 179 7.75 -10.70 -2.46
C LYS A 179 7.97 -10.42 -0.97
N PHE A 180 6.94 -10.02 -0.25
CA PHE A 180 7.02 -9.77 1.18
C PHE A 180 6.96 -11.07 1.98
N LEU A 181 5.98 -11.92 1.64
CA LEU A 181 5.79 -13.24 2.22
C LEU A 181 5.14 -14.21 1.22
N ASP A 182 5.01 -15.47 1.62
CA ASP A 182 4.23 -16.45 0.88
C ASP A 182 2.78 -16.45 1.37
N SER A 183 1.81 -16.26 0.46
CA SER A 183 0.38 -16.20 0.80
C SER A 183 -0.17 -17.49 1.46
N ARG A 184 0.56 -18.60 1.34
CA ARG A 184 0.24 -19.88 1.97
C ARG A 184 0.76 -19.99 3.40
N ASP A 185 1.69 -19.13 3.80
CA ASP A 185 2.23 -19.06 5.15
C ASP A 185 1.31 -18.23 6.06
N LYS A 186 0.53 -18.93 6.89
CA LYS A 186 -0.44 -18.30 7.82
C LYS A 186 0.23 -17.44 8.90
N GLU A 187 1.49 -17.72 9.21
CA GLU A 187 2.27 -17.02 10.23
C GLU A 187 3.35 -16.12 9.61
N GLY A 188 3.28 -15.89 8.30
CA GLY A 188 4.32 -15.20 7.54
C GLY A 188 4.69 -13.84 8.12
N PHE A 189 3.73 -13.05 8.61
CA PHE A 189 4.03 -11.77 9.24
C PHE A 189 4.75 -11.91 10.59
N GLN A 190 4.39 -12.91 11.39
CA GLN A 190 5.10 -13.25 12.64
C GLN A 190 6.53 -13.73 12.36
N HIS A 191 6.72 -14.50 11.30
CA HIS A 191 8.05 -14.90 10.83
C HIS A 191 8.90 -13.69 10.43
N ILE A 192 8.31 -12.70 9.75
CA ILE A 192 8.98 -11.44 9.42
C ILE A 192 9.41 -10.71 10.71
N LEU A 193 8.48 -10.50 11.65
CA LEU A 193 8.78 -9.82 12.92
C LEU A 193 9.82 -10.57 13.78
N ALA A 194 9.97 -11.87 13.56
CA ALA A 194 11.04 -12.69 14.16
C ALA A 194 12.36 -12.63 13.38
N GLY A 195 12.47 -11.80 12.33
CA GLY A 195 13.67 -11.65 11.52
C GLY A 195 13.94 -12.79 10.54
N GLN A 196 12.97 -13.68 10.33
CA GLN A 196 13.16 -14.82 9.41
C GLN A 196 13.07 -14.37 7.95
N VAL A 197 13.78 -15.07 7.07
CA VAL A 197 13.75 -14.83 5.62
C VAL A 197 12.44 -15.33 5.04
N THR A 198 11.60 -14.42 4.54
CA THR A 198 10.29 -14.69 3.94
C THR A 198 10.17 -14.15 2.53
N GLY A 199 10.97 -13.13 2.21
CA GLY A 199 10.91 -12.35 0.99
C GLY A 199 11.97 -12.69 -0.05
N THR A 200 11.83 -12.08 -1.21
CA THR A 200 12.82 -12.02 -2.30
C THR A 200 12.39 -10.98 -3.34
N VAL A 201 13.27 -10.62 -4.26
CA VAL A 201 12.97 -9.75 -5.40
C VAL A 201 12.79 -10.55 -6.67
N TYR A 202 11.75 -10.24 -7.44
CA TYR A 202 11.55 -10.72 -8.81
C TYR A 202 11.78 -9.61 -9.82
N ARG A 203 12.44 -9.92 -10.93
CA ARG A 203 12.49 -9.07 -12.12
C ARG A 203 11.50 -9.62 -13.15
N TRP A 204 10.62 -8.77 -13.63
CA TRP A 204 9.77 -9.06 -14.76
C TRP A 204 10.34 -8.45 -16.04
N THR A 205 10.31 -9.23 -17.12
CA THR A 205 10.69 -8.79 -18.46
C THR A 205 9.67 -9.29 -19.46
N SER A 206 9.25 -8.43 -20.39
CA SER A 206 8.29 -8.80 -21.43
C SER A 206 8.74 -10.03 -22.21
N GLY A 207 7.81 -10.95 -22.42
CA GLY A 207 8.07 -12.22 -23.12
C GLY A 207 8.88 -13.27 -22.33
N LYS A 208 9.44 -12.91 -21.16
CA LYS A 208 10.22 -13.82 -20.29
C LYS A 208 9.55 -14.07 -18.93
N GLY A 209 8.59 -13.21 -18.52
CA GLY A 209 7.92 -13.28 -17.23
C GLY A 209 8.82 -12.92 -16.06
N PHE A 210 8.50 -13.47 -14.88
CA PHE A 210 9.20 -13.20 -13.63
C PHE A 210 10.37 -14.17 -13.41
N ASN A 211 11.51 -13.62 -12.99
CA ASN A 211 12.68 -14.38 -12.58
C ASN A 211 13.18 -13.81 -11.25
N GLU A 212 13.49 -14.69 -10.29
CA GLU A 212 14.06 -14.27 -9.01
C GLU A 212 15.45 -13.65 -9.23
N VAL A 213 15.70 -12.51 -8.57
CA VAL A 213 17.03 -11.87 -8.56
C VAL A 213 17.88 -12.55 -7.50
N PRO A 214 19.01 -13.15 -7.85
CA PRO A 214 19.85 -13.85 -6.89
C PRO A 214 20.35 -12.94 -5.76
N GLY A 215 20.45 -13.48 -4.54
CA GLY A 215 20.99 -12.77 -3.39
C GLY A 215 20.06 -11.74 -2.74
N THR A 216 18.78 -11.72 -3.11
CA THR A 216 17.79 -10.78 -2.60
C THR A 216 16.84 -11.37 -1.55
N ARG A 217 17.09 -12.56 -1.03
CA ARG A 217 16.27 -13.17 0.02
C ARG A 217 16.53 -12.51 1.36
N LEU A 218 15.56 -11.77 1.88
CA LEU A 218 15.65 -11.00 3.11
C LEU A 218 14.45 -11.29 4.04
N SER A 219 14.43 -10.62 5.19
CA SER A 219 13.34 -10.73 6.16
C SER A 219 12.22 -9.73 5.82
N GLY A 220 11.23 -10.18 5.06
CA GLY A 220 10.14 -9.32 4.60
C GLY A 220 10.63 -8.23 3.66
N ASP A 221 10.96 -8.61 2.41
CA ASP A 221 11.32 -7.65 1.36
C ASP A 221 10.13 -6.72 1.11
N ASN A 222 10.22 -5.49 1.60
CA ASN A 222 9.16 -4.49 1.54
C ASN A 222 9.46 -3.47 0.43
N GLY A 223 9.69 -2.22 0.76
CA GLY A 223 9.97 -1.16 -0.21
C GLY A 223 11.16 -1.47 -1.11
N ILE A 224 11.04 -1.09 -2.40
CA ILE A 224 12.11 -1.28 -3.38
C ILE A 224 12.27 -0.03 -4.27
N LEU A 225 13.53 0.29 -4.58
CA LEU A 225 13.88 1.26 -5.61
C LEU A 225 14.94 0.69 -6.55
N ALA A 226 14.94 1.16 -7.78
CA ALA A 226 16.05 0.99 -8.72
C ALA A 226 16.82 2.31 -8.86
N SER A 227 18.15 2.22 -9.05
CA SER A 227 18.94 3.37 -9.50
C SER A 227 18.53 3.78 -10.93
N ALA A 228 18.71 5.05 -11.28
CA ALA A 228 18.32 5.58 -12.59
C ALA A 228 18.99 4.83 -13.77
N ASP A 229 20.18 4.28 -13.56
CA ASP A 229 20.90 3.46 -14.56
C ASP A 229 20.51 1.98 -14.54
N GLY A 230 19.59 1.58 -13.63
CA GLY A 230 19.10 0.20 -13.48
C GLY A 230 20.15 -0.80 -12.98
N ARG A 231 21.29 -0.33 -12.43
CA ARG A 231 22.35 -1.24 -11.95
C ARG A 231 22.18 -1.66 -10.51
N TRP A 232 21.56 -0.82 -9.68
CA TRP A 232 21.42 -1.02 -8.24
C TRP A 232 19.97 -1.10 -7.82
N LEU A 233 19.71 -1.95 -6.85
CA LEU A 233 18.47 -2.05 -6.09
C LEU A 233 18.71 -1.56 -4.67
N TYR A 234 17.71 -0.87 -4.11
CA TYR A 234 17.62 -0.58 -2.69
C TYR A 234 16.37 -1.29 -2.19
N VAL A 235 16.53 -2.17 -1.19
CA VAL A 235 15.45 -3.04 -0.70
C VAL A 235 15.37 -2.92 0.82
N ASN A 236 14.19 -2.66 1.34
CA ASN A 236 13.92 -2.69 2.76
C ASN A 236 13.70 -4.13 3.23
N ALA A 237 14.46 -4.56 4.22
CA ALA A 237 14.23 -5.79 4.97
C ALA A 237 13.47 -5.43 6.26
N TYR A 238 12.16 -5.53 6.20
CA TYR A 238 11.23 -5.03 7.23
C TYR A 238 11.53 -5.61 8.61
N GLY A 239 11.71 -6.93 8.70
CA GLY A 239 11.90 -7.61 9.96
C GLY A 239 13.30 -7.50 10.56
N SER A 240 14.33 -7.21 9.74
CA SER A 240 15.72 -7.02 10.23
C SER A 240 16.08 -5.56 10.47
N HIS A 241 15.17 -4.61 10.15
CA HIS A 241 15.39 -3.17 10.28
C HIS A 241 16.60 -2.67 9.48
N GLU A 242 16.75 -3.18 8.26
CA GLU A 242 17.87 -2.86 7.38
C GLU A 242 17.41 -2.47 5.99
N ILE A 243 18.17 -1.59 5.37
CA ILE A 243 18.07 -1.26 3.95
C ILE A 243 19.28 -1.83 3.26
N TYR A 244 19.08 -2.63 2.22
CA TYR A 244 20.16 -3.21 1.42
C TYR A 244 20.30 -2.49 0.10
N ARG A 245 21.55 -2.23 -0.31
CA ARG A 245 21.92 -1.91 -1.69
C ARG A 245 22.52 -3.17 -2.33
N LEU A 246 21.92 -3.61 -3.43
CA LEU A 246 22.23 -4.86 -4.12
C LEU A 246 22.38 -4.57 -5.62
N PRO A 247 23.30 -5.24 -6.33
CA PRO A 247 23.34 -5.14 -7.79
C PRO A 247 22.12 -5.87 -8.41
N LEU A 248 21.47 -5.25 -9.41
CA LEU A 248 20.35 -5.88 -10.13
C LEU A 248 20.75 -7.19 -10.82
N SER A 249 22.02 -7.37 -11.16
CA SER A 249 22.54 -8.63 -11.70
C SER A 249 22.50 -9.79 -10.70
N GLY A 250 22.28 -9.51 -9.41
CA GLY A 250 22.39 -10.48 -8.31
C GLY A 250 23.82 -10.88 -7.96
N ASN A 251 24.80 -10.46 -8.73
CA ASN A 251 26.22 -10.76 -8.52
C ASN A 251 26.99 -9.49 -8.18
N GLY A 252 27.81 -9.53 -7.14
CA GLY A 252 28.65 -8.42 -6.72
C GLY A 252 28.50 -8.07 -5.24
N GLU A 253 29.19 -7.02 -4.83
CA GLU A 253 29.19 -6.54 -3.46
C GLU A 253 27.84 -5.92 -3.09
N ARG A 254 27.36 -6.26 -1.89
CA ARG A 254 26.20 -5.66 -1.26
C ARG A 254 26.60 -4.84 -0.06
N SER A 255 25.84 -3.80 0.25
CA SER A 255 25.99 -2.98 1.45
C SER A 255 24.63 -2.78 2.12
N SER A 256 24.64 -2.50 3.43
CA SER A 256 23.41 -2.22 4.17
C SER A 256 23.54 -1.04 5.11
N ALA A 257 22.39 -0.47 5.47
CA ALA A 257 22.23 0.53 6.51
C ALA A 257 21.16 0.05 7.49
N LYS A 258 21.31 0.40 8.79
CA LYS A 258 20.31 0.09 9.83
C LYS A 258 19.47 1.31 10.16
N VAL A 259 18.23 1.04 10.57
CA VAL A 259 17.31 2.00 11.17
C VAL A 259 16.73 1.44 12.47
N ASP A 260 16.12 2.29 13.31
CA ASP A 260 15.51 1.88 14.59
C ASP A 260 14.01 1.55 14.50
N PHE A 261 13.50 1.40 13.26
CA PHE A 261 12.10 1.08 12.94
C PHE A 261 12.03 -0.01 11.86
N SER A 262 10.88 -0.62 11.65
CA SER A 262 10.63 -1.53 10.54
C SER A 262 10.47 -0.72 9.25
N PRO A 263 11.46 -0.74 8.32
CA PRO A 263 11.43 0.10 7.13
C PRO A 263 10.43 -0.44 6.12
N ASP A 264 9.46 0.41 5.75
CA ASP A 264 8.37 0.10 4.83
C ASP A 264 8.74 0.52 3.40
N ASN A 265 8.39 1.70 2.94
CA ASN A 265 8.70 2.14 1.59
C ASN A 265 9.95 3.03 1.48
N LEU A 266 10.50 3.05 0.26
CA LEU A 266 11.62 3.87 -0.17
C LEU A 266 11.18 4.85 -1.24
N ARG A 267 11.62 6.14 -1.19
CA ARG A 267 11.36 7.11 -2.23
C ARG A 267 12.55 8.02 -2.47
N TRP A 268 12.88 8.24 -3.73
CA TRP A 268 13.92 9.22 -4.10
C TRP A 268 13.54 10.61 -3.64
N ALA A 269 14.45 11.27 -2.95
CA ALA A 269 14.36 12.71 -2.65
C ALA A 269 14.91 13.54 -3.83
N PRO A 270 14.50 14.83 -3.97
CA PRO A 270 14.97 15.68 -5.05
C PRO A 270 16.49 15.89 -5.09
N ASP A 271 17.18 15.74 -3.97
CA ASP A 271 18.63 15.87 -3.84
C ASP A 271 19.41 14.58 -4.18
N GLY A 272 18.70 13.52 -4.57
CA GLY A 272 19.28 12.22 -4.90
C GLY A 272 19.53 11.30 -3.69
N SER A 273 19.19 11.72 -2.49
CA SER A 273 19.07 10.82 -1.32
C SER A 273 17.79 10.01 -1.39
N ILE A 274 17.59 9.09 -0.44
CA ILE A 274 16.39 8.25 -0.37
C ILE A 274 15.70 8.49 0.97
N PHE A 275 14.39 8.78 0.95
CA PHE A 275 13.54 8.67 2.14
C PHE A 275 13.23 7.21 2.42
N VAL A 276 13.42 6.81 3.66
CA VAL A 276 13.06 5.50 4.22
C VAL A 276 12.03 5.76 5.30
N THR A 277 10.83 5.25 5.13
CA THR A 277 9.73 5.45 6.10
C THR A 277 9.29 4.12 6.65
N GLY A 278 8.85 4.08 7.89
CA GLY A 278 8.35 2.87 8.52
C GLY A 278 7.90 3.06 9.97
N GLN A 279 7.52 1.96 10.62
CA GLN A 279 6.81 1.94 11.88
C GLN A 279 7.61 1.30 13.01
N PHE A 280 7.29 1.67 14.27
CA PHE A 280 7.84 1.03 15.47
C PHE A 280 6.97 -0.17 15.88
N ILE A 281 6.81 -1.14 14.97
CA ILE A 281 5.95 -2.30 15.19
C ILE A 281 6.73 -3.45 15.83
N THR A 282 6.12 -4.11 16.81
CA THR A 282 6.64 -5.30 17.47
C THR A 282 5.52 -6.32 17.66
N PRO A 283 5.82 -7.61 17.91
CA PRO A 283 4.78 -8.59 18.24
C PRO A 283 3.85 -8.16 19.38
N GLN A 284 4.35 -7.38 20.33
CA GLN A 284 3.60 -6.93 21.51
C GLN A 284 2.72 -5.70 21.22
N THR A 285 3.02 -4.93 20.18
CA THR A 285 2.34 -3.66 19.88
C THR A 285 1.36 -3.74 18.70
N LEU A 286 1.18 -4.89 18.08
CA LEU A 286 0.38 -5.10 16.84
C LEU A 286 -1.01 -4.44 16.84
N ASN A 287 -1.64 -4.28 18.01
CA ASN A 287 -2.98 -3.72 18.17
C ASN A 287 -3.00 -2.33 18.84
N SER A 288 -1.86 -1.66 18.91
CA SER A 288 -1.72 -0.33 19.52
C SER A 288 -1.35 0.73 18.48
N LEU A 289 -1.21 1.99 18.90
CA LEU A 289 -0.49 2.98 18.10
C LEU A 289 1.00 2.65 18.17
N HIS A 290 1.65 2.62 17.01
CA HIS A 290 3.06 2.22 16.91
C HIS A 290 4.00 3.42 16.91
N GLY A 291 3.53 4.54 16.35
CA GLY A 291 4.41 5.60 15.91
C GLY A 291 5.17 5.21 14.63
N TRP A 292 5.82 6.18 14.04
CA TRP A 292 6.51 6.01 12.78
C TRP A 292 7.70 6.97 12.66
N ALA A 293 8.58 6.68 11.72
CA ALA A 293 9.72 7.55 11.43
C ALA A 293 10.01 7.61 9.94
N THR A 294 10.67 8.69 9.54
CA THR A 294 11.33 8.82 8.24
C THR A 294 12.79 9.15 8.48
N ALA A 295 13.68 8.38 7.84
CA ALA A 295 15.10 8.64 7.76
C ALA A 295 15.47 9.03 6.32
N ARG A 296 16.58 9.72 6.17
CA ARG A 296 17.24 10.00 4.89
C ARG A 296 18.45 9.09 4.76
N LEU A 297 18.51 8.31 3.70
CA LEU A 297 19.61 7.43 3.35
C LEU A 297 20.46 8.08 2.24
N ASP A 298 21.77 8.17 2.45
CA ASP A 298 22.71 8.43 1.36
C ASP A 298 22.94 7.13 0.57
N PRO A 299 22.57 7.09 -0.72
CA PRO A 299 22.64 5.85 -1.49
C PRO A 299 24.08 5.42 -1.84
N LYS A 300 25.08 6.27 -1.64
CA LYS A 300 26.50 5.98 -1.92
C LYS A 300 27.20 5.40 -0.71
N THR A 301 27.03 6.06 0.45
CA THR A 301 27.69 5.70 1.70
C THR A 301 26.88 4.69 2.52
N MET A 302 25.59 4.54 2.23
CA MET A 302 24.63 3.73 3.00
C MET A 302 24.58 4.19 4.47
N THR A 303 24.60 5.51 4.69
CA THR A 303 24.41 6.12 6.00
C THR A 303 23.03 6.75 6.11
N THR A 304 22.41 6.65 7.28
CA THR A 304 21.07 7.19 7.54
C THR A 304 21.13 8.37 8.49
N THR A 305 20.27 9.36 8.29
CA THR A 305 20.03 10.49 9.19
C THR A 305 18.53 10.63 9.47
N PRO A 306 18.10 10.86 10.72
CA PRO A 306 16.70 11.08 11.05
C PRO A 306 16.15 12.33 10.35
N VAL A 307 14.87 12.27 9.92
CA VAL A 307 14.13 13.41 9.33
C VAL A 307 12.90 13.74 10.17
N VAL A 308 12.06 12.73 10.45
CA VAL A 308 10.83 12.85 11.25
C VAL A 308 10.73 11.64 12.15
N LYS A 309 10.25 11.84 13.39
CA LYS A 309 9.89 10.76 14.31
C LYS A 309 8.64 11.18 15.09
N GLU A 310 7.59 10.37 14.95
CA GLU A 310 6.29 10.64 15.55
C GLU A 310 5.83 9.48 16.44
N ALA A 311 5.21 9.79 17.56
CA ALA A 311 4.69 8.78 18.49
C ALA A 311 3.40 8.09 17.99
N GLY A 312 2.87 8.51 16.84
CA GLY A 312 1.57 8.10 16.34
C GLY A 312 0.42 8.92 16.94
N LEU A 313 -0.56 9.19 16.11
CA LEU A 313 -1.78 9.90 16.48
C LEU A 313 -2.98 9.00 16.19
N LYS A 314 -4.04 9.10 16.99
CA LYS A 314 -5.30 8.36 16.73
C LYS A 314 -5.90 8.64 15.35
N VAL A 315 -5.56 9.79 14.77
CA VAL A 315 -6.05 10.22 13.45
C VAL A 315 -5.09 9.90 12.32
N PHE A 316 -3.81 9.67 12.62
CA PHE A 316 -2.77 9.30 11.65
C PHE A 316 -1.64 8.56 12.37
N ASP A 317 -1.41 7.33 11.97
CA ASP A 317 -0.34 6.47 12.47
C ASP A 317 0.21 5.61 11.32
N ASP A 318 1.23 4.83 11.59
CA ASP A 318 1.76 3.83 10.68
C ASP A 318 2.11 4.41 9.29
N ALA A 319 2.82 5.55 9.26
CA ALA A 319 3.29 6.09 7.98
C ALA A 319 4.18 5.07 7.26
N THR A 320 3.91 4.87 5.98
CA THR A 320 4.54 3.85 5.11
C THR A 320 5.48 4.45 4.09
N SER A 321 5.13 5.62 3.56
CA SER A 321 5.87 6.29 2.50
C SER A 321 6.04 7.77 2.81
N THR A 322 7.17 8.35 2.33
CA THR A 322 7.43 9.80 2.37
C THR A 322 7.91 10.26 1.01
N VAL A 323 7.26 11.30 0.46
CA VAL A 323 7.78 12.02 -0.70
C VAL A 323 7.92 13.50 -0.40
N GLN A 324 8.84 14.16 -1.08
CA GLN A 324 9.02 15.60 -1.00
C GLN A 324 8.49 16.27 -2.27
N VAL A 325 7.61 17.27 -2.10
CA VAL A 325 7.17 18.17 -3.18
C VAL A 325 7.47 19.61 -2.77
N GLY A 326 8.42 20.23 -3.43
CA GLY A 326 8.93 21.55 -3.04
C GLY A 326 9.51 21.53 -1.62
N LYS A 327 8.93 22.35 -0.72
CA LYS A 327 9.31 22.44 0.69
C LYS A 327 8.34 21.68 1.63
N THR A 328 7.59 20.71 1.09
CA THR A 328 6.58 19.94 1.85
C THR A 328 6.92 18.47 1.78
N LEU A 329 6.93 17.81 2.93
CA LEU A 329 6.91 16.35 3.05
C LEU A 329 5.46 15.87 3.07
N TRP A 330 5.22 14.75 2.41
CA TRP A 330 3.93 14.06 2.35
C TRP A 330 4.10 12.64 2.84
N PHE A 331 3.12 12.16 3.61
CA PHE A 331 3.15 10.85 4.25
C PHE A 331 1.87 10.09 3.92
N GLY A 332 2.01 8.83 3.53
CA GLY A 332 0.93 7.88 3.38
C GLY A 332 0.86 6.90 4.53
N THR A 333 -0.21 6.12 4.59
CA THR A 333 -0.41 5.08 5.60
C THR A 333 -1.22 3.92 5.04
N PHE A 334 -0.94 2.70 5.47
CA PHE A 334 -1.68 1.52 5.04
C PHE A 334 -3.06 1.41 5.72
N ARG A 335 -3.38 2.28 6.66
CA ARG A 335 -4.69 2.32 7.31
C ARG A 335 -5.18 3.75 7.52
N GLY A 336 -6.50 3.91 7.51
CA GLY A 336 -7.11 5.21 7.79
C GLY A 336 -7.69 5.91 6.57
N ASP A 337 -8.10 7.16 6.78
CA ASP A 337 -8.92 7.92 5.84
C ASP A 337 -8.22 9.19 5.32
N ARG A 338 -6.87 9.27 5.44
CA ARG A 338 -6.11 10.48 5.12
C ARG A 338 -4.65 10.23 4.78
N MET A 339 -4.05 11.19 4.09
CA MET A 339 -2.62 11.42 4.04
C MET A 339 -2.25 12.60 4.93
N ALA A 340 -1.02 12.61 5.44
CA ALA A 340 -0.48 13.75 6.16
C ALA A 340 0.52 14.53 5.30
N TYR A 341 0.74 15.82 5.64
CA TYR A 341 1.81 16.62 5.09
C TYR A 341 2.30 17.65 6.11
N MET A 342 3.56 18.04 6.02
CA MET A 342 4.17 19.05 6.88
C MET A 342 5.27 19.82 6.12
N PRO A 343 5.68 21.01 6.58
CA PRO A 343 6.89 21.65 6.06
C PRO A 343 8.11 20.73 6.20
N LEU A 344 9.02 20.78 5.23
CA LEU A 344 10.32 20.10 5.34
C LEU A 344 11.05 20.69 6.56
N PRO A 345 11.45 19.87 7.55
CA PRO A 345 12.22 20.34 8.69
C PRO A 345 13.50 21.07 8.24
N SER A 346 13.87 22.11 8.96
CA SER A 346 15.18 22.78 8.75
C SER A 346 16.30 21.80 9.10
N PRO A 347 17.42 21.82 8.36
CA PRO A 347 18.57 20.95 8.60
C PRO A 347 19.16 21.12 9.99
#